data_e8f23c38f079b7ffb61adbef43388553
#
_entry.id   e8f23c38f079b7ffb61adbef43388553
#
_cell.length_a   1.000
_cell.length_b   1.000
_cell.length_c   1.000
_cell.angle_alpha   90.00
_cell.angle_beta   90.00
_cell.angle_gamma   90.00
#
_symmetry.space_group_name_H-M   'P 1'
#
loop_
_entity.id
_entity.type
_entity.pdbx_description
1 polymer ?
#
loop_
_entity_poly.entity_id
_entity_poly.type
_entity_poly.pdbx_seq_one_letter_code
_entity_poly.pdbx_strand_id
1 'polypeptide(L)'
;MITFIGYKFLTFLAYITPYPVTYFIARVGAILIYALGIHARVLKKNISLATGMEPECREVKKIVRDIYYQWFINVADFLKHPLVKADKFKKRIEITGVENLSNALKKNKGAVIFTAHLGNFEWGACRLAVEGFKVWGTGLTRKSVKTMLFFEKRRLLKGLKTLYVNKMMLNIFRILKNNEVIAIPADFDPLGTAKLHKFFGHDAFIPSGPVEIAMKSGAPLLPSFIWRKDKYNHVQVVEEPVDLIAETSDTPDRHEIINLNMQKMVSVMEKYISRHLEQWEMFHDIWSK
;
A
#
# COMPACT_ATOMS: atom_id res chain seq x y z
N MET A 1 5.27 -11.16 17.90
CA MET A 1 5.53 -9.72 17.54
C MET A 1 7.03 -9.50 17.57
N ILE A 2 7.66 -9.15 16.43
CA ILE A 2 9.11 -8.87 16.37
C ILE A 2 9.38 -7.60 17.19
N THR A 3 10.23 -7.72 18.21
CA THR A 3 10.66 -6.57 19.02
C THR A 3 11.66 -5.70 18.24
N PHE A 4 11.95 -4.50 18.72
CA PHE A 4 12.98 -3.63 18.13
C PHE A 4 14.33 -4.35 18.00
N ILE A 5 14.69 -5.18 18.97
CA ILE A 5 15.93 -5.99 18.94
C ILE A 5 15.87 -6.99 17.76
N GLY A 6 14.74 -7.65 17.55
CA GLY A 6 14.54 -8.55 16.42
C GLY A 6 14.73 -7.85 15.07
N TYR A 7 14.17 -6.63 14.89
CA TYR A 7 14.41 -5.83 13.68
C TYR A 7 15.87 -5.48 13.47
N LYS A 8 16.60 -5.15 14.54
CA LYS A 8 18.05 -4.89 14.48
C LYS A 8 18.84 -6.11 14.06
N PHE A 9 18.53 -7.26 14.65
CA PHE A 9 19.18 -8.53 14.31
C PHE A 9 18.92 -8.92 12.85
N LEU A 10 17.66 -8.90 12.40
CA LEU A 10 17.31 -9.17 11.00
C LEU A 10 17.96 -8.18 10.03
N THR A 11 18.11 -6.90 10.44
CA THR A 11 18.83 -5.90 9.64
C THR A 11 20.31 -6.26 9.52
N PHE A 12 20.94 -6.63 10.61
CA PHE A 12 22.34 -7.05 10.60
C PHE A 12 22.55 -8.23 9.66
N LEU A 13 21.72 -9.28 9.78
CA LEU A 13 21.75 -10.43 8.87
C LEU A 13 21.55 -10.00 7.41
N ALA A 14 20.57 -9.13 7.16
CA ALA A 14 20.32 -8.64 5.82
C ALA A 14 21.50 -7.85 5.25
N TYR A 15 22.28 -7.15 6.07
CA TYR A 15 23.43 -6.35 5.63
C TYR A 15 24.64 -7.20 5.28
N ILE A 16 24.93 -8.25 6.04
CA ILE A 16 26.10 -9.12 5.80
C ILE A 16 25.85 -10.18 4.73
N THR A 17 24.60 -10.43 4.36
CA THR A 17 24.27 -11.46 3.34
C THR A 17 23.99 -10.84 1.97
N PRO A 18 24.43 -11.46 0.86
CA PRO A 18 24.03 -11.04 -0.49
C PRO A 18 22.53 -11.31 -0.72
N TYR A 19 21.93 -10.58 -1.67
CA TYR A 19 20.49 -10.70 -1.97
C TYR A 19 19.98 -12.16 -2.16
N PRO A 20 20.67 -13.04 -2.91
CA PRO A 20 20.20 -14.42 -3.07
C PRO A 20 20.05 -15.17 -1.77
N VAL A 21 21.01 -15.00 -0.84
CA VAL A 21 20.98 -15.62 0.49
C VAL A 21 19.87 -15.03 1.37
N THR A 22 19.73 -13.69 1.35
CA THR A 22 18.65 -13.02 2.08
C THR A 22 17.28 -13.50 1.62
N TYR A 23 17.07 -13.67 0.30
CA TYR A 23 15.79 -14.14 -0.24
C TYR A 23 15.57 -15.63 0.02
N PHE A 24 16.64 -16.44 0.09
CA PHE A 24 16.54 -17.81 0.53
C PHE A 24 16.07 -17.89 2.00
N ILE A 25 16.65 -17.09 2.90
CA ILE A 25 16.22 -16.99 4.30
C ILE A 25 14.76 -16.52 4.39
N ALA A 26 14.38 -15.51 3.60
CA ALA A 26 12.99 -15.04 3.50
C ALA A 26 12.04 -16.16 3.08
N ARG A 27 12.42 -16.98 2.09
CA ARG A 27 11.64 -18.12 1.63
C ARG A 27 11.46 -19.18 2.72
N VAL A 28 12.53 -19.52 3.44
CA VAL A 28 12.44 -20.45 4.57
C VAL A 28 11.49 -19.92 5.64
N GLY A 29 11.61 -18.62 6.00
CA GLY A 29 10.68 -17.96 6.93
C GLY A 29 9.22 -18.02 6.47
N ALA A 30 8.96 -17.76 5.18
CA ALA A 30 7.63 -17.85 4.60
C ALA A 30 7.04 -19.26 4.70
N ILE A 31 7.83 -20.30 4.40
CA ILE A 31 7.41 -21.71 4.51
C ILE A 31 7.04 -22.04 5.98
N LEU A 32 7.87 -21.63 6.92
CA LEU A 32 7.62 -21.89 8.35
C LEU A 32 6.34 -21.21 8.84
N ILE A 33 6.14 -19.93 8.53
CA ILE A 33 4.94 -19.20 8.97
C ILE A 33 3.69 -19.75 8.28
N TYR A 34 3.78 -20.11 7.01
CA TYR A 34 2.68 -20.78 6.30
C TYR A 34 2.33 -22.13 6.94
N ALA A 35 3.33 -22.96 7.26
CA ALA A 35 3.14 -24.26 7.93
C ALA A 35 2.52 -24.13 9.33
N LEU A 36 2.83 -23.06 10.06
CA LEU A 36 2.22 -22.73 11.35
C LEU A 36 0.78 -22.19 11.20
N GLY A 37 0.28 -21.96 10.00
CA GLY A 37 -1.07 -21.48 9.73
C GLY A 37 -1.38 -20.05 10.21
N ILE A 38 -0.36 -19.27 10.56
CA ILE A 38 -0.52 -17.91 11.09
C ILE A 38 -1.17 -17.03 10.01
N HIS A 39 -2.39 -16.52 10.24
CA HIS A 39 -3.23 -15.77 9.29
C HIS A 39 -3.70 -16.56 8.05
N ALA A 40 -3.41 -17.85 7.91
CA ALA A 40 -3.75 -18.61 6.70
C ALA A 40 -5.26 -18.64 6.43
N ARG A 41 -6.10 -18.74 7.49
CA ARG A 41 -7.56 -18.72 7.37
C ARG A 41 -8.06 -17.41 6.76
N VAL A 42 -7.52 -16.27 7.21
CA VAL A 42 -7.90 -14.94 6.71
C VAL A 42 -7.49 -14.78 5.25
N LEU A 43 -6.25 -15.12 4.91
CA LEU A 43 -5.76 -15.05 3.53
C LEU A 43 -6.58 -15.94 2.59
N LYS A 44 -6.88 -17.19 2.98
CA LYS A 44 -7.74 -18.07 2.17
C LYS A 44 -9.13 -17.46 1.96
N LYS A 45 -9.75 -16.89 3.01
CA LYS A 45 -11.04 -16.20 2.92
C LYS A 45 -10.96 -15.04 1.93
N ASN A 46 -9.94 -14.16 2.07
CA ASN A 46 -9.77 -13.00 1.21
C ASN A 46 -9.60 -13.39 -0.27
N ILE A 47 -8.75 -14.38 -0.54
CA ILE A 47 -8.52 -14.86 -1.91
C ILE A 47 -9.75 -15.59 -2.46
N SER A 48 -10.44 -16.39 -1.65
CA SER A 48 -11.67 -17.07 -2.05
C SER A 48 -12.76 -16.07 -2.47
N LEU A 49 -12.99 -15.02 -1.68
CA LEU A 49 -13.96 -13.97 -2.00
C LEU A 49 -13.54 -13.15 -3.22
N ALA A 50 -12.25 -12.87 -3.38
CA ALA A 50 -11.74 -12.12 -4.53
C ALA A 50 -11.79 -12.92 -5.84
N THR A 51 -11.82 -14.25 -5.79
CA THR A 51 -11.75 -15.13 -6.98
C THR A 51 -13.00 -15.95 -7.24
N GLY A 52 -13.88 -16.10 -6.25
CA GLY A 52 -14.99 -17.04 -6.28
C GLY A 52 -14.58 -18.52 -6.12
N MET A 53 -13.30 -18.81 -5.85
CA MET A 53 -12.79 -20.18 -5.69
C MET A 53 -12.98 -20.69 -4.25
N GLU A 54 -13.09 -22.00 -4.10
CA GLU A 54 -13.16 -22.65 -2.78
C GLU A 54 -11.88 -22.40 -1.96
N PRO A 55 -12.00 -22.03 -0.66
CA PRO A 55 -10.84 -21.67 0.19
C PRO A 55 -9.79 -22.77 0.32
N GLU A 56 -10.20 -24.02 0.21
CA GLU A 56 -9.31 -25.20 0.37
C GLU A 56 -8.81 -25.77 -0.95
N CYS A 57 -9.16 -25.17 -2.10
CA CYS A 57 -8.67 -25.63 -3.39
C CYS A 57 -7.16 -25.41 -3.53
N ARG A 58 -6.54 -26.10 -4.47
CA ARG A 58 -5.09 -26.07 -4.70
C ARG A 58 -4.58 -24.70 -5.11
N GLU A 59 -5.36 -24.02 -5.92
CA GLU A 59 -5.07 -22.69 -6.48
C GLU A 59 -5.03 -21.63 -5.36
N VAL A 60 -6.04 -21.56 -4.50
CA VAL A 60 -6.09 -20.66 -3.34
C VAL A 60 -4.92 -20.93 -2.40
N LYS A 61 -4.63 -22.20 -2.06
CA LYS A 61 -3.49 -22.57 -1.24
C LYS A 61 -2.15 -22.14 -1.85
N LYS A 62 -2.02 -22.24 -3.17
CA LYS A 62 -0.83 -21.76 -3.90
C LYS A 62 -0.69 -20.27 -3.79
N ILE A 63 -1.75 -19.49 -4.10
CA ILE A 63 -1.75 -18.03 -4.01
C ILE A 63 -1.38 -17.58 -2.59
N VAL A 64 -2.01 -18.17 -1.57
CA VAL A 64 -1.74 -17.84 -0.15
C VAL A 64 -0.27 -18.11 0.21
N ARG A 65 0.30 -19.23 -0.20
CA ARG A 65 1.72 -19.51 0.01
C ARG A 65 2.63 -18.48 -0.67
N ASP A 66 2.26 -18.06 -1.87
CA ASP A 66 3.02 -17.09 -2.64
C ASP A 66 2.91 -15.69 -2.00
N ILE A 67 1.75 -15.31 -1.38
CA ILE A 67 1.60 -14.09 -0.57
C ILE A 67 2.59 -14.08 0.61
N TYR A 68 2.73 -15.16 1.37
CA TYR A 68 3.73 -15.22 2.44
C TYR A 68 5.14 -15.01 1.90
N TYR A 69 5.46 -15.62 0.77
CA TYR A 69 6.78 -15.45 0.16
C TYR A 69 7.02 -14.00 -0.26
N GLN A 70 6.05 -13.36 -0.92
CA GLN A 70 6.16 -11.95 -1.33
C GLN A 70 6.30 -11.03 -0.12
N TRP A 71 5.50 -11.23 0.93
CA TRP A 71 5.62 -10.46 2.16
C TRP A 71 7.01 -10.55 2.79
N PHE A 72 7.56 -11.76 2.92
CA PHE A 72 8.90 -11.95 3.48
C PHE A 72 10.00 -11.32 2.63
N ILE A 73 9.89 -11.37 1.30
CA ILE A 73 10.84 -10.69 0.40
C ILE A 73 10.69 -9.17 0.54
N ASN A 74 9.48 -8.62 0.63
CA ASN A 74 9.26 -7.20 0.82
C ASN A 74 9.84 -6.72 2.16
N VAL A 75 9.72 -7.51 3.22
CA VAL A 75 10.42 -7.26 4.49
C VAL A 75 11.95 -7.26 4.30
N ALA A 76 12.49 -8.24 3.58
CA ALA A 76 13.92 -8.33 3.29
C ALA A 76 14.42 -7.12 2.48
N ASP A 77 13.66 -6.69 1.47
CA ASP A 77 13.93 -5.48 0.69
C ASP A 77 13.90 -4.23 1.56
N PHE A 78 12.93 -4.10 2.44
CA PHE A 78 12.83 -2.98 3.38
C PHE A 78 14.02 -2.96 4.36
N LEU A 79 14.48 -4.11 4.84
CA LEU A 79 15.66 -4.18 5.70
C LEU A 79 16.94 -3.77 4.94
N LYS A 80 17.07 -4.15 3.66
CA LYS A 80 18.19 -3.78 2.79
C LYS A 80 18.07 -2.38 2.16
N HIS A 81 16.93 -1.75 2.27
CA HIS A 81 16.65 -0.45 1.66
C HIS A 81 17.75 0.62 1.87
N PRO A 82 18.37 0.76 3.06
CA PRO A 82 19.49 1.70 3.26
C PRO A 82 20.71 1.45 2.36
N LEU A 83 20.95 0.20 1.95
CA LEU A 83 22.09 -0.18 1.12
C LEU A 83 21.90 0.10 -0.37
N VAL A 84 20.67 0.40 -0.80
CA VAL A 84 20.34 0.64 -2.20
C VAL A 84 20.46 2.14 -2.49
N LYS A 85 21.47 2.54 -3.28
CA LYS A 85 21.64 3.93 -3.73
C LYS A 85 20.45 4.36 -4.62
N ALA A 86 20.14 5.65 -4.68
CA ALA A 86 18.99 6.19 -5.40
C ALA A 86 18.93 5.76 -6.88
N ASP A 87 20.05 5.82 -7.60
CA ASP A 87 20.11 5.43 -9.01
C ASP A 87 19.80 3.94 -9.22
N LYS A 88 20.36 3.07 -8.35
CA LYS A 88 20.07 1.64 -8.38
C LYS A 88 18.61 1.36 -8.00
N PHE A 89 18.05 2.15 -7.09
CA PHE A 89 16.66 2.06 -6.68
C PHE A 89 15.73 2.42 -7.84
N LYS A 90 16.01 3.52 -8.56
CA LYS A 90 15.29 3.90 -9.79
C LYS A 90 15.31 2.80 -10.84
N LYS A 91 16.49 2.20 -11.08
CA LYS A 91 16.63 1.11 -12.07
C LYS A 91 15.87 -0.16 -11.71
N ARG A 92 15.60 -0.40 -10.43
CA ARG A 92 14.85 -1.56 -9.95
C ARG A 92 13.34 -1.41 -10.04
N ILE A 93 12.86 -0.18 -10.22
CA ILE A 93 11.41 0.11 -10.27
C ILE A 93 11.15 0.89 -11.55
N GLU A 94 10.71 0.18 -12.58
CA GLU A 94 10.18 0.78 -13.79
C GLU A 94 8.88 1.51 -13.43
N ILE A 95 8.77 2.80 -13.76
CA ILE A 95 7.56 3.59 -13.45
C ILE A 95 6.99 4.17 -14.74
N THR A 96 5.67 4.07 -14.90
CA THR A 96 4.92 4.65 -16.00
C THR A 96 3.84 5.60 -15.47
N GLY A 97 3.50 6.61 -16.26
CA GLY A 97 2.46 7.59 -15.91
C GLY A 97 2.87 8.56 -14.80
N VAL A 98 4.16 8.71 -14.49
CA VAL A 98 4.64 9.68 -13.50
C VAL A 98 4.28 11.12 -13.86
N GLU A 99 4.13 11.40 -15.15
CA GLU A 99 3.63 12.68 -15.70
C GLU A 99 2.22 13.02 -15.23
N ASN A 100 1.36 12.05 -14.97
CA ASN A 100 0.02 12.25 -14.44
C ASN A 100 0.07 12.94 -13.06
N LEU A 101 1.01 12.50 -12.20
CA LEU A 101 1.22 13.17 -10.91
C LEU A 101 1.79 14.58 -11.09
N SER A 102 2.74 14.77 -12.02
CA SER A 102 3.29 16.10 -12.32
C SER A 102 2.21 17.05 -12.83
N ASN A 103 1.32 16.58 -13.71
CA ASN A 103 0.19 17.37 -14.23
C ASN A 103 -0.84 17.67 -13.15
N ALA A 104 -1.13 16.70 -12.26
CA ALA A 104 -2.03 16.91 -11.13
C ALA A 104 -1.52 18.02 -10.19
N LEU A 105 -0.23 18.06 -9.90
CA LEU A 105 0.39 19.06 -9.04
C LEU A 105 0.43 20.47 -9.64
N LYS A 106 0.30 20.65 -10.98
CA LYS A 106 0.15 21.96 -11.62
C LYS A 106 -1.12 22.69 -11.18
N LYS A 107 -2.11 21.96 -10.63
CA LYS A 107 -3.33 22.57 -10.05
C LYS A 107 -3.08 23.26 -8.70
N ASN A 108 -1.88 23.15 -8.12
CA ASN A 108 -1.50 23.75 -6.83
C ASN A 108 -2.42 23.37 -5.64
N LYS A 109 -2.98 22.16 -5.67
CA LYS A 109 -3.85 21.62 -4.60
C LYS A 109 -3.26 20.41 -3.90
N GLY A 110 -1.97 20.08 -4.17
CA GLY A 110 -1.39 18.80 -3.80
C GLY A 110 -2.00 17.65 -4.57
N ALA A 111 -1.73 16.42 -4.12
CA ALA A 111 -2.34 15.24 -4.70
C ALA A 111 -2.54 14.16 -3.64
N VAL A 112 -3.62 13.39 -3.77
CA VAL A 112 -3.88 12.19 -2.99
C VAL A 112 -3.62 10.98 -3.89
N ILE A 113 -2.67 10.13 -3.50
CA ILE A 113 -2.46 8.84 -4.13
C ILE A 113 -3.15 7.79 -3.28
N PHE A 114 -3.97 6.96 -3.89
CA PHE A 114 -4.42 5.74 -3.28
C PHE A 114 -3.76 4.52 -3.91
N THR A 115 -3.51 3.52 -3.08
CA THR A 115 -2.92 2.23 -3.44
C THR A 115 -3.57 1.12 -2.62
N ALA A 116 -3.12 -0.12 -2.78
CA ALA A 116 -3.44 -1.25 -1.93
C ALA A 116 -2.17 -1.78 -1.27
N HIS A 117 -2.30 -2.70 -0.29
CA HIS A 117 -1.18 -3.48 0.22
C HIS A 117 -0.75 -4.53 -0.82
N LEU A 118 -0.45 -4.03 -2.03
CA LEU A 118 -0.09 -4.82 -3.22
C LEU A 118 1.40 -4.65 -3.53
N GLY A 119 2.09 -5.76 -3.72
CA GLY A 119 3.51 -5.76 -4.03
C GLY A 119 4.34 -5.01 -2.98
N ASN A 120 5.40 -4.35 -3.38
CA ASN A 120 6.21 -3.54 -2.45
C ASN A 120 5.73 -2.08 -2.41
N PHE A 121 4.51 -1.84 -1.90
CA PHE A 121 3.89 -0.51 -1.81
C PHE A 121 4.76 0.52 -1.04
N GLU A 122 5.57 0.08 -0.08
CA GLU A 122 6.54 0.94 0.60
C GLU A 122 7.59 1.49 -0.40
N TRP A 123 8.08 0.63 -1.28
CA TRP A 123 9.01 1.04 -2.33
C TRP A 123 8.32 1.90 -3.39
N GLY A 124 7.05 1.68 -3.67
CA GLY A 124 6.26 2.51 -4.58
C GLY A 124 6.20 3.96 -4.10
N ALA A 125 5.86 4.21 -2.82
CA ALA A 125 5.85 5.54 -2.25
C ALA A 125 7.27 6.17 -2.23
N CYS A 126 8.29 5.38 -1.88
CA CYS A 126 9.69 5.82 -1.94
C CYS A 126 10.14 6.16 -3.37
N ARG A 127 9.63 5.43 -4.39
CA ARG A 127 9.99 5.66 -5.79
C ARG A 127 9.53 7.03 -6.27
N LEU A 128 8.32 7.43 -5.89
CA LEU A 128 7.82 8.78 -6.17
C LEU A 128 8.65 9.86 -5.47
N ALA A 129 9.06 9.63 -4.21
CA ALA A 129 9.91 10.57 -3.50
C ALA A 129 11.31 10.71 -4.15
N VAL A 130 11.88 9.61 -4.66
CA VAL A 130 13.16 9.62 -5.39
C VAL A 130 13.04 10.30 -6.76
N GLU A 131 11.84 10.41 -7.36
CA GLU A 131 11.57 11.24 -8.54
C GLU A 131 11.56 12.75 -8.24
N GLY A 132 11.60 13.12 -6.95
CA GLY A 132 11.63 14.52 -6.52
C GLY A 132 10.31 15.04 -5.97
N PHE A 133 9.27 14.23 -5.92
CA PHE A 133 8.01 14.63 -5.29
C PHE A 133 8.14 14.65 -3.76
N LYS A 134 7.48 15.62 -3.12
CA LYS A 134 7.37 15.65 -1.66
C LYS A 134 6.25 14.72 -1.20
N VAL A 135 6.58 13.47 -0.87
CA VAL A 135 5.62 12.41 -0.58
C VAL A 135 5.55 12.11 0.92
N TRP A 136 4.33 11.98 1.41
CA TRP A 136 3.98 11.52 2.74
C TRP A 136 3.24 10.18 2.64
N GLY A 137 3.83 9.13 3.14
CA GLY A 137 3.15 7.83 3.28
C GLY A 137 2.48 7.71 4.65
N THR A 138 1.26 7.19 4.69
CA THR A 138 0.59 6.92 5.97
C THR A 138 1.31 5.83 6.75
N GLY A 139 1.23 5.89 8.07
CA GLY A 139 1.84 4.92 8.96
C GLY A 139 1.07 4.78 10.27
N LEU A 140 1.08 3.57 10.83
CA LEU A 140 0.48 3.30 12.13
C LEU A 140 1.41 3.71 13.26
N THR A 141 0.85 4.30 14.30
CA THR A 141 1.57 4.46 15.57
C THR A 141 1.82 3.09 16.19
N ARG A 142 3.04 2.87 16.63
CA ARG A 142 3.44 1.63 17.29
C ARG A 142 3.67 1.89 18.77
N LYS A 143 3.42 0.90 19.62
CA LYS A 143 3.70 0.99 21.09
C LYS A 143 5.16 1.33 21.37
N SER A 144 6.10 0.87 20.55
CA SER A 144 7.53 1.16 20.69
C SER A 144 7.96 2.34 19.83
N VAL A 145 8.32 3.45 20.43
CA VAL A 145 8.89 4.63 19.77
C VAL A 145 10.16 4.26 18.99
N LYS A 146 11.02 3.38 19.55
CA LYS A 146 12.25 2.91 18.87
C LYS A 146 11.91 2.19 17.56
N THR A 147 10.84 1.38 17.54
CA THR A 147 10.39 0.70 16.33
C THR A 147 9.79 1.70 15.32
N MET A 148 9.02 2.67 15.78
CA MET A 148 8.50 3.75 14.96
C MET A 148 9.61 4.50 14.22
N LEU A 149 10.61 4.99 14.97
CA LEU A 149 11.77 5.71 14.44
C LEU A 149 12.63 4.84 13.50
N PHE A 150 12.67 3.53 13.72
CA PHE A 150 13.34 2.61 12.83
C PHE A 150 12.73 2.58 11.41
N PHE A 151 11.40 2.55 11.30
CA PHE A 151 10.69 2.60 10.02
C PHE A 151 10.80 3.98 9.37
N GLU A 152 10.55 5.04 10.15
CA GLU A 152 10.62 6.42 9.68
C GLU A 152 11.98 6.79 9.09
N LYS A 153 13.06 6.47 9.81
CA LYS A 153 14.42 6.71 9.31
C LYS A 153 14.69 6.04 7.97
N ARG A 154 14.18 4.80 7.75
CA ARG A 154 14.34 4.11 6.48
C ARG A 154 13.58 4.76 5.35
N ARG A 155 12.34 5.17 5.58
CA ARG A 155 11.54 5.93 4.61
C ARG A 155 12.24 7.23 4.23
N LEU A 156 12.75 7.98 5.21
CA LEU A 156 13.45 9.26 4.98
C LEU A 156 14.71 9.12 4.13
N LEU A 157 15.41 7.97 4.14
CA LEU A 157 16.57 7.72 3.27
C LEU A 157 16.25 7.80 1.77
N LYS A 158 14.98 7.72 1.38
CA LYS A 158 14.50 7.90 0.01
C LYS A 158 13.56 9.10 -0.13
N GLY A 159 13.54 9.99 0.86
CA GLY A 159 12.72 11.19 0.83
C GLY A 159 11.25 10.99 1.21
N LEU A 160 10.83 9.77 1.55
CA LEU A 160 9.45 9.49 1.98
C LEU A 160 9.26 9.91 3.44
N LYS A 161 8.38 10.89 3.69
CA LYS A 161 7.98 11.32 5.02
C LYS A 161 6.85 10.43 5.55
N THR A 162 6.71 10.32 6.88
CA THR A 162 5.64 9.53 7.49
C THR A 162 4.57 10.42 8.08
N LEU A 163 3.31 10.17 7.70
CA LEU A 163 2.11 10.77 8.28
C LEU A 163 1.42 9.72 9.15
N TYR A 164 1.49 9.91 10.47
CA TYR A 164 0.86 8.96 11.40
C TYR A 164 -0.66 9.15 11.42
N VAL A 165 -1.40 8.05 11.31
CA VAL A 165 -2.85 8.04 11.14
C VAL A 165 -3.59 8.76 12.28
N ASN A 166 -3.12 8.65 13.52
CA ASN A 166 -3.69 9.35 14.66
C ASN A 166 -3.46 10.88 14.66
N LYS A 167 -2.53 11.39 13.83
CA LYS A 167 -2.25 12.82 13.63
C LYS A 167 -2.67 13.31 12.24
N MET A 168 -3.32 12.45 11.48
CA MET A 168 -3.58 12.64 10.06
C MET A 168 -4.49 13.84 9.81
N MET A 169 -5.62 13.93 10.52
CA MET A 169 -6.63 14.97 10.31
C MET A 169 -6.08 16.40 10.44
N LEU A 170 -5.15 16.64 11.36
CA LEU A 170 -4.57 17.98 11.58
C LEU A 170 -3.56 18.39 10.50
N ASN A 171 -2.96 17.42 9.81
CA ASN A 171 -1.83 17.68 8.91
C ASN A 171 -2.15 17.50 7.42
N ILE A 172 -3.17 16.72 7.06
CA ILE A 172 -3.52 16.43 5.66
C ILE A 172 -3.69 17.71 4.84
N PHE A 173 -4.60 18.60 5.28
CA PHE A 173 -4.91 19.80 4.50
C PHE A 173 -3.74 20.76 4.41
N ARG A 174 -2.85 20.80 5.43
CA ARG A 174 -1.61 21.56 5.37
C ARG A 174 -0.64 21.00 4.34
N ILE A 175 -0.48 19.67 4.29
CA ILE A 175 0.38 18.99 3.30
C ILE A 175 -0.13 19.28 1.89
N LEU A 176 -1.42 19.10 1.64
CA LEU A 176 -2.03 19.35 0.33
C LEU A 176 -1.93 20.84 -0.07
N LYS A 177 -2.17 21.77 0.88
CA LYS A 177 -2.02 23.21 0.65
C LYS A 177 -0.59 23.61 0.28
N ASN A 178 0.42 22.86 0.76
CA ASN A 178 1.81 23.05 0.39
C ASN A 178 2.18 22.38 -0.95
N ASN A 179 1.18 21.94 -1.70
CA ASN A 179 1.33 21.23 -2.96
C ASN A 179 2.20 19.96 -2.85
N GLU A 180 2.05 19.23 -1.73
CA GLU A 180 2.74 17.98 -1.46
C GLU A 180 1.79 16.78 -1.68
N VAL A 181 2.33 15.57 -1.73
CA VAL A 181 1.61 14.33 -2.07
C VAL A 181 1.37 13.51 -0.82
N ILE A 182 0.16 12.95 -0.66
CA ILE A 182 -0.16 11.98 0.38
C ILE A 182 -0.46 10.63 -0.28
N ALA A 183 0.25 9.57 0.12
CA ALA A 183 0.04 8.21 -0.36
C ALA A 183 -0.63 7.35 0.73
N ILE A 184 -1.76 6.74 0.41
CA ILE A 184 -2.64 6.02 1.34
C ILE A 184 -2.98 4.64 0.77
N PRO A 185 -2.56 3.53 1.41
CA PRO A 185 -3.18 2.23 1.15
C PRO A 185 -4.65 2.27 1.57
N ALA A 186 -5.56 1.93 0.65
CA ALA A 186 -6.99 2.14 0.80
C ALA A 186 -7.80 0.84 0.93
N ASP A 187 -7.14 -0.29 1.05
CA ASP A 187 -7.74 -1.61 1.15
C ASP A 187 -7.87 -2.15 2.59
N PHE A 188 -7.42 -1.37 3.59
CA PHE A 188 -7.51 -1.71 5.01
C PHE A 188 -7.77 -0.48 5.87
N ASP A 189 -8.68 -0.60 6.84
CA ASP A 189 -8.99 0.44 7.82
C ASP A 189 -8.38 0.13 9.20
N PRO A 190 -7.29 0.78 9.57
CA PRO A 190 -6.68 0.60 10.88
C PRO A 190 -7.43 1.34 12.01
N LEU A 191 -8.39 2.20 11.68
CA LEU A 191 -9.15 3.01 12.64
C LEU A 191 -10.51 2.39 13.00
N GLY A 192 -10.99 1.40 12.24
CA GLY A 192 -12.30 0.79 12.45
C GLY A 192 -13.48 1.70 12.08
N THR A 193 -13.25 2.71 11.25
CA THR A 193 -14.25 3.70 10.81
C THR A 193 -14.84 3.42 9.43
N ALA A 194 -14.29 2.43 8.72
CA ALA A 194 -14.72 2.07 7.38
C ALA A 194 -16.20 1.68 7.32
N LYS A 195 -16.82 2.04 6.22
CA LYS A 195 -18.18 1.67 5.85
C LYS A 195 -18.16 0.49 4.87
N LEU A 196 -19.30 -0.15 4.71
CA LEU A 196 -19.48 -1.23 3.74
C LEU A 196 -19.49 -0.66 2.33
N HIS A 197 -18.68 -1.25 1.47
CA HIS A 197 -18.68 -1.02 0.02
C HIS A 197 -18.58 -2.36 -0.69
N LYS A 198 -19.08 -2.43 -1.93
CA LYS A 198 -18.88 -3.63 -2.76
C LYS A 198 -17.44 -3.71 -3.19
N PHE A 199 -16.80 -4.84 -2.88
CA PHE A 199 -15.43 -5.16 -3.26
C PHE A 199 -15.39 -6.62 -3.71
N PHE A 200 -14.96 -6.87 -4.95
CA PHE A 200 -15.10 -8.19 -5.61
C PHE A 200 -16.53 -8.76 -5.52
N GLY A 201 -17.55 -7.89 -5.62
CA GLY A 201 -18.94 -8.27 -5.55
C GLY A 201 -19.49 -8.52 -4.14
N HIS A 202 -18.66 -8.52 -3.10
CA HIS A 202 -19.03 -8.75 -1.71
C HIS A 202 -18.99 -7.46 -0.88
N ASP A 203 -19.72 -7.44 0.24
CA ASP A 203 -19.67 -6.32 1.18
C ASP A 203 -18.36 -6.37 1.97
N ALA A 204 -17.56 -5.30 1.92
CA ALA A 204 -16.28 -5.17 2.59
C ALA A 204 -16.15 -3.81 3.28
N PHE A 205 -15.42 -3.78 4.39
CA PHE A 205 -15.11 -2.55 5.12
C PHE A 205 -13.91 -1.84 4.48
N ILE A 206 -14.18 -0.95 3.51
CA ILE A 206 -13.17 -0.18 2.78
C ILE A 206 -13.16 1.27 3.28
N PRO A 207 -11.99 1.85 3.62
CA PRO A 207 -11.93 3.22 4.12
C PRO A 207 -12.19 4.25 3.02
N SER A 208 -13.15 5.16 3.27
CA SER A 208 -13.49 6.27 2.36
C SER A 208 -12.49 7.44 2.40
N GLY A 209 -11.54 7.40 3.32
CA GLY A 209 -10.61 8.49 3.60
C GLY A 209 -9.97 9.13 2.36
N PRO A 210 -9.38 8.39 1.41
CA PRO A 210 -8.78 8.97 0.21
C PRO A 210 -9.78 9.78 -0.63
N VAL A 211 -10.98 9.25 -0.83
CA VAL A 211 -12.06 9.93 -1.58
C VAL A 211 -12.52 11.19 -0.84
N GLU A 212 -12.83 11.09 0.44
CA GLU A 212 -13.30 12.21 1.25
C GLU A 212 -12.26 13.35 1.34
N ILE A 213 -10.98 13.00 1.48
CA ILE A 213 -9.89 13.97 1.49
C ILE A 213 -9.80 14.69 0.14
N ALA A 214 -9.84 13.95 -0.96
CA ALA A 214 -9.78 14.51 -2.30
C ALA A 214 -10.97 15.44 -2.58
N MET A 215 -12.18 15.02 -2.28
CA MET A 215 -13.40 15.83 -2.42
C MET A 215 -13.31 17.10 -1.59
N LYS A 216 -12.96 17.01 -0.31
CA LYS A 216 -12.91 18.16 0.61
C LYS A 216 -11.80 19.14 0.30
N SER A 217 -10.64 18.68 -0.20
CA SER A 217 -9.49 19.54 -0.53
C SER A 217 -9.52 20.04 -1.97
N GLY A 218 -10.26 19.38 -2.85
CA GLY A 218 -10.18 19.55 -4.31
C GLY A 218 -8.85 19.07 -4.90
N ALA A 219 -8.07 18.30 -4.14
CA ALA A 219 -6.85 17.68 -4.64
C ALA A 219 -7.18 16.50 -5.57
N PRO A 220 -6.47 16.33 -6.69
CA PRO A 220 -6.63 15.18 -7.55
C PRO A 220 -6.39 13.87 -6.79
N LEU A 221 -7.23 12.84 -7.02
CA LEU A 221 -7.11 11.50 -6.49
C LEU A 221 -6.52 10.58 -7.56
N LEU A 222 -5.29 10.12 -7.40
CA LEU A 222 -4.60 9.28 -8.39
C LEU A 222 -4.40 7.85 -7.88
N PRO A 223 -4.72 6.84 -8.70
CA PRO A 223 -4.31 5.47 -8.44
C PRO A 223 -2.81 5.30 -8.67
N SER A 224 -2.11 4.62 -7.76
CA SER A 224 -0.75 4.18 -8.03
C SER A 224 -0.51 2.80 -7.41
N PHE A 225 -0.12 1.84 -8.24
CA PHE A 225 0.12 0.47 -7.83
C PHE A 225 1.49 0.01 -8.24
N ILE A 226 2.07 -0.86 -7.45
CA ILE A 226 3.38 -1.46 -7.71
C ILE A 226 3.29 -2.98 -7.50
N TRP A 227 3.96 -3.72 -8.36
CA TRP A 227 4.10 -5.17 -8.21
C TRP A 227 5.51 -5.60 -8.60
N ARG A 228 5.91 -6.74 -8.09
CA ARG A 228 7.18 -7.37 -8.41
C ARG A 228 7.07 -8.05 -9.78
N LYS A 229 7.91 -7.62 -10.73
CA LYS A 229 7.99 -8.14 -12.09
C LYS A 229 8.84 -9.42 -12.16
N ASP A 230 9.94 -9.42 -11.43
CA ASP A 230 10.87 -10.54 -11.34
C ASP A 230 11.55 -10.57 -9.96
N LYS A 231 12.60 -11.38 -9.82
CA LYS A 231 13.28 -11.57 -8.54
C LYS A 231 13.71 -10.27 -7.84
N TYR A 232 14.09 -9.22 -8.61
CA TYR A 232 14.69 -8.00 -8.07
C TYR A 232 14.01 -6.71 -8.52
N ASN A 233 13.21 -6.78 -9.58
CA ASN A 233 12.67 -5.61 -10.25
C ASN A 233 11.15 -5.52 -10.06
N HIS A 234 10.66 -4.29 -10.12
CA HIS A 234 9.25 -3.97 -9.92
C HIS A 234 8.76 -3.11 -11.09
N VAL A 235 7.47 -3.12 -11.29
CA VAL A 235 6.76 -2.16 -12.16
C VAL A 235 5.83 -1.36 -11.27
N GLN A 236 5.83 -0.06 -11.44
CA GLN A 236 4.89 0.86 -10.83
C GLN A 236 4.15 1.63 -11.91
N VAL A 237 2.86 1.82 -11.70
CA VAL A 237 2.02 2.67 -12.52
C VAL A 237 1.46 3.81 -11.67
N VAL A 238 1.36 5.00 -12.26
CA VAL A 238 0.55 6.12 -11.76
C VAL A 238 -0.49 6.41 -12.82
N GLU A 239 -1.75 6.09 -12.55
CA GLU A 239 -2.82 6.33 -13.51
C GLU A 239 -3.25 7.80 -13.52
N GLU A 240 -4.10 8.16 -14.49
CA GLU A 240 -4.80 9.44 -14.52
C GLU A 240 -5.62 9.64 -13.24
N PRO A 241 -5.85 10.89 -12.81
CA PRO A 241 -6.74 11.17 -11.70
C PRO A 241 -8.13 10.58 -11.92
N VAL A 242 -8.70 9.99 -10.86
CA VAL A 242 -10.09 9.53 -10.89
C VAL A 242 -11.00 10.73 -11.06
N ASP A 243 -11.90 10.67 -12.05
CA ASP A 243 -12.93 11.69 -12.25
C ASP A 243 -14.01 11.57 -11.16
N LEU A 244 -13.82 12.31 -10.07
CA LEU A 244 -14.72 12.33 -8.93
C LEU A 244 -15.96 13.17 -9.23
N ILE A 245 -17.12 12.65 -8.87
CA ILE A 245 -18.39 13.39 -8.87
C ILE A 245 -18.31 14.44 -7.77
N ALA A 246 -18.49 15.70 -8.16
CA ALA A 246 -18.51 16.82 -7.22
C ALA A 246 -19.87 16.98 -6.54
N GLU A 247 -19.89 17.56 -5.35
CA GLU A 247 -21.12 18.00 -4.70
C GLU A 247 -21.63 19.27 -5.43
N THR A 248 -22.89 19.27 -5.85
CA THR A 248 -23.59 20.44 -6.43
C THR A 248 -24.95 20.61 -5.74
N SER A 249 -25.63 21.76 -5.93
CA SER A 249 -26.98 21.98 -5.37
C SER A 249 -28.03 20.94 -5.81
N ASP A 250 -27.81 20.33 -6.97
CA ASP A 250 -28.73 19.38 -7.61
C ASP A 250 -28.28 17.93 -7.43
N THR A 251 -27.22 17.70 -6.66
CA THR A 251 -26.71 16.34 -6.42
C THR A 251 -27.45 15.65 -5.27
N PRO A 252 -27.54 14.32 -5.31
CA PRO A 252 -28.05 13.52 -4.20
C PRO A 252 -27.26 13.75 -2.91
N ASP A 253 -27.75 13.17 -1.82
CA ASP A 253 -27.10 13.24 -0.51
C ASP A 253 -25.60 12.97 -0.61
N ARG A 254 -24.81 13.73 0.13
CA ARG A 254 -23.35 13.61 0.23
C ARG A 254 -22.89 12.17 0.40
N HIS A 255 -23.63 11.36 1.15
CA HIS A 255 -23.30 9.95 1.35
C HIS A 255 -23.38 9.15 0.05
N GLU A 256 -24.34 9.45 -0.80
CA GLU A 256 -24.49 8.78 -2.08
C GLU A 256 -23.35 9.14 -3.03
N ILE A 257 -22.95 10.43 -3.06
CA ILE A 257 -21.80 10.89 -3.86
C ILE A 257 -20.50 10.21 -3.41
N ILE A 258 -20.27 10.10 -2.10
CA ILE A 258 -19.12 9.39 -1.56
C ILE A 258 -19.17 7.92 -2.01
N ASN A 259 -20.32 7.26 -1.92
CA ASN A 259 -20.44 5.86 -2.33
C ASN A 259 -20.16 5.67 -3.83
N LEU A 260 -20.67 6.53 -4.69
CA LEU A 260 -20.40 6.49 -6.13
C LEU A 260 -18.91 6.69 -6.42
N ASN A 261 -18.26 7.65 -5.77
CA ASN A 261 -16.83 7.89 -5.90
C ASN A 261 -16.00 6.72 -5.33
N MET A 262 -16.47 6.11 -4.25
CA MET A 262 -15.85 4.91 -3.68
C MET A 262 -15.89 3.73 -4.67
N GLN A 263 -17.00 3.52 -5.38
CA GLN A 263 -17.08 2.45 -6.38
C GLN A 263 -16.07 2.66 -7.51
N LYS A 264 -15.85 3.92 -7.96
CA LYS A 264 -14.79 4.23 -8.93
C LYS A 264 -13.40 3.84 -8.38
N MET A 265 -13.09 4.23 -7.14
CA MET A 265 -11.80 3.89 -6.50
C MET A 265 -11.65 2.37 -6.33
N VAL A 266 -12.68 1.70 -5.83
CA VAL A 266 -12.69 0.25 -5.59
C VAL A 266 -12.47 -0.52 -6.89
N SER A 267 -13.18 -0.16 -7.97
CA SER A 267 -13.02 -0.84 -9.28
C SER A 267 -11.59 -0.76 -9.80
N VAL A 268 -10.90 0.36 -9.57
CA VAL A 268 -9.48 0.46 -9.94
C VAL A 268 -8.61 -0.43 -9.05
N MET A 269 -8.87 -0.52 -7.76
CA MET A 269 -8.13 -1.44 -6.87
C MET A 269 -8.33 -2.90 -7.30
N GLU A 270 -9.57 -3.32 -7.57
CA GLU A 270 -9.91 -4.67 -8.05
C GLU A 270 -9.13 -5.03 -9.32
N LYS A 271 -9.06 -4.10 -10.28
CA LYS A 271 -8.30 -4.26 -11.53
C LYS A 271 -6.85 -4.66 -11.30
N TYR A 272 -6.17 -4.03 -10.31
CA TYR A 272 -4.77 -4.31 -10.03
C TYR A 272 -4.59 -5.52 -9.13
N ILE A 273 -5.41 -5.68 -8.12
CA ILE A 273 -5.34 -6.81 -7.19
C ILE A 273 -5.64 -8.12 -7.92
N SER A 274 -6.67 -8.18 -8.77
CA SER A 274 -7.02 -9.40 -9.51
C SER A 274 -5.91 -9.92 -10.42
N ARG A 275 -5.04 -9.02 -10.92
CA ARG A 275 -3.91 -9.39 -11.78
C ARG A 275 -2.69 -9.90 -11.01
N HIS A 276 -2.63 -9.63 -9.71
CA HIS A 276 -1.45 -9.88 -8.87
C HIS A 276 -1.86 -10.38 -7.47
N LEU A 277 -2.85 -11.27 -7.39
CA LEU A 277 -3.40 -11.79 -6.15
C LEU A 277 -2.33 -12.38 -5.22
N GLU A 278 -1.30 -13.00 -5.79
CA GLU A 278 -0.17 -13.57 -5.07
C GLU A 278 0.74 -12.52 -4.39
N GLN A 279 0.47 -11.24 -4.66
CA GLN A 279 1.20 -10.11 -4.08
C GLN A 279 0.29 -9.19 -3.23
N TRP A 280 -0.98 -9.54 -3.06
CA TRP A 280 -1.90 -8.78 -2.22
C TRP A 280 -1.77 -9.20 -0.75
N GLU A 281 -1.03 -8.40 0.03
CA GLU A 281 -0.65 -8.69 1.41
C GLU A 281 -1.76 -8.38 2.43
N MET A 282 -3.00 -8.80 2.14
CA MET A 282 -4.16 -8.55 2.98
C MET A 282 -4.30 -9.59 4.11
N PHE A 283 -3.53 -9.43 5.19
CA PHE A 283 -3.54 -10.27 6.38
C PHE A 283 -4.69 -9.96 7.35
N HIS A 284 -5.58 -9.04 7.01
CA HIS A 284 -6.73 -8.63 7.81
C HIS A 284 -8.03 -9.10 7.15
N ASP A 285 -9.02 -9.46 7.97
CA ASP A 285 -10.37 -9.72 7.47
C ASP A 285 -11.06 -8.37 7.22
N ILE A 286 -11.29 -8.05 5.97
CA ILE A 286 -11.96 -6.81 5.55
C ILE A 286 -13.45 -7.02 5.28
N TRP A 287 -13.94 -8.25 5.34
CA TRP A 287 -15.31 -8.67 5.01
C TRP A 287 -16.22 -8.77 6.25
N SER A 288 -15.63 -8.80 7.43
CA SER A 288 -16.36 -8.88 8.70
C SER A 288 -15.70 -7.98 9.76
N LYS A 289 -16.53 -7.36 10.62
CA LYS A 289 -16.06 -6.63 11.82
C LYS A 289 -15.82 -7.56 12.97
#